data_53cabce4e37306e6ed68a836021cb973
#
_entry.id   53cabce4e37306e6ed68a836021cb973
#
_cell.length_a   1.000
_cell.length_b   1.000
_cell.length_c   1.000
_cell.angle_alpha   90.00
_cell.angle_beta   90.00
_cell.angle_gamma   90.00
#
_symmetry.space_group_name_H-M   'P 1'
#
loop_
_entity.id
_entity.type
_entity.pdbx_description
1 polymer ?
#
loop_
_entity_poly.entity_id
_entity_poly.type
_entity_poly.pdbx_seq_one_letter_code
_entity_poly.pdbx_strand_id
1 'polypeptide(L)'
;MIKPEGGLPVPFATKTASINTSEDYDDNEDDESEDDDNDNYDNDERLGSSDNKSTVDVLFGLTQVMNRRMLMQFNLGFSEISGYSTDPYKVLSIVNEQGLTQSLVYENRPDSRTKTFAFWQTKYALDFGVVDFSYRFATDDWKVDSHTFDSRLRINLTDSSYLQPHFRYYNQSAAEFFHPFLMEGQVLPEFATADYRLGEMSAYTFGLKYGTKMDNGDELSFRLEYYQQSPKNAGFTEPGTLQDVDLYPSVKAVIAQVNYRF
;
A
#
# COMPACT_ATOMS: atom_id res chain seq x y z
N MET A 1 6.52 -12.38 5.55
CA MET A 1 5.08 -12.14 5.30
C MET A 1 4.96 -10.65 4.92
N ILE A 2 4.95 -10.33 3.62
CA ILE A 2 5.04 -8.96 3.09
C ILE A 2 3.68 -8.30 3.26
N LYS A 3 3.57 -7.28 4.12
CA LYS A 3 2.38 -6.42 4.17
C LYS A 3 2.41 -5.49 2.95
N PRO A 4 1.38 -5.46 2.09
CA PRO A 4 1.29 -4.44 1.06
C PRO A 4 1.04 -3.08 1.73
N GLU A 5 1.89 -2.10 1.44
CA GLU A 5 1.63 -0.69 1.74
C GLU A 5 0.57 -0.16 0.75
N GLY A 6 -0.60 -0.40 1.02
CA GLY A 6 -1.85 -0.09 0.35
C GLY A 6 -2.89 -0.74 1.21
N GLY A 7 -2.89 -0.35 2.50
CA GLY A 7 -3.54 -1.07 3.56
C GLY A 7 -5.01 -1.30 3.31
N LEU A 8 -5.41 -2.54 3.44
CA LEU A 8 -6.75 -2.90 3.87
C LEU A 8 -7.16 -2.01 5.04
N PRO A 9 -8.40 -1.52 5.11
CA PRO A 9 -8.85 -0.70 6.22
C PRO A 9 -8.74 -1.52 7.51
N VAL A 10 -7.78 -1.16 8.34
CA VAL A 10 -7.72 -1.61 9.72
C VAL A 10 -8.89 -0.93 10.45
N PRO A 11 -9.71 -1.63 11.23
CA PRO A 11 -10.71 -0.98 12.07
C PRO A 11 -9.99 -0.06 13.05
N PHE A 12 -10.44 1.19 13.12
CA PHE A 12 -9.89 2.25 13.93
C PHE A 12 -9.77 1.81 15.40
N ALA A 13 -8.55 1.67 15.88
CA ALA A 13 -8.23 1.83 17.28
C ALA A 13 -7.46 3.14 17.40
N THR A 14 -8.10 4.14 17.99
CA THR A 14 -7.46 5.36 18.47
C THR A 14 -6.43 4.97 19.53
N LYS A 15 -5.17 4.84 19.14
CA LYS A 15 -4.05 4.93 20.06
C LYS A 15 -2.92 5.67 19.35
N THR A 16 -2.70 6.91 19.79
CA THR A 16 -1.44 7.62 19.62
C THR A 16 -0.39 6.80 20.34
N ALA A 17 0.43 6.04 19.62
CA ALA A 17 1.60 5.41 20.16
C ALA A 17 2.78 5.84 19.30
N SER A 18 3.58 6.72 19.84
CA SER A 18 4.96 6.92 19.41
C SER A 18 5.72 5.63 19.72
N ILE A 19 6.06 4.86 18.71
CA ILE A 19 6.93 3.70 18.87
C ILE A 19 8.34 4.18 18.55
N ASN A 20 9.12 4.48 19.60
CA ASN A 20 10.57 4.46 19.54
C ASN A 20 10.98 2.98 19.62
N THR A 21 11.33 2.38 18.50
CA THR A 21 12.04 1.10 18.49
C THR A 21 13.53 1.40 18.31
N SER A 22 14.20 1.65 19.43
CA SER A 22 15.63 1.39 19.55
C SER A 22 15.76 -0.04 20.10
N GLU A 23 16.02 -1.01 19.26
CA GLU A 23 16.50 -2.32 19.71
C GLU A 23 18.03 -2.28 19.63
N ASP A 24 18.66 -2.07 20.81
CA ASP A 24 20.06 -2.34 21.05
C ASP A 24 20.23 -3.88 21.10
N TYR A 25 20.91 -4.43 20.12
CA TYR A 25 21.52 -5.75 20.23
C TYR A 25 23.01 -5.58 20.47
N ASP A 26 23.40 -5.71 21.75
CA ASP A 26 24.76 -6.02 22.16
C ASP A 26 24.93 -7.54 22.08
N ASP A 27 25.74 -8.00 21.15
CA ASP A 27 26.35 -9.31 21.22
C ASP A 27 27.85 -9.19 20.89
N ASN A 28 28.62 -9.15 21.97
CA ASN A 28 30.05 -9.45 21.94
C ASN A 28 30.23 -10.96 22.02
N GLU A 29 30.73 -11.58 20.96
CA GLU A 29 31.51 -12.82 21.10
C GLU A 29 32.73 -12.77 20.19
N ASP A 30 33.88 -12.77 20.85
CA ASP A 30 35.20 -12.95 20.27
C ASP A 30 35.32 -14.36 19.69
N ASP A 31 35.78 -14.48 18.44
CA ASP A 31 36.56 -15.62 18.00
C ASP A 31 37.49 -15.23 16.84
N GLU A 32 38.77 -15.31 17.13
CA GLU A 32 39.89 -15.15 16.22
C GLU A 32 39.98 -16.36 15.29
N SER A 33 39.98 -16.16 13.96
CA SER A 33 40.70 -17.02 13.04
C SER A 33 41.11 -16.23 11.79
N GLU A 34 42.42 -16.05 11.66
CA GLU A 34 43.11 -15.57 10.50
C GLU A 34 42.92 -16.54 9.34
N ASP A 35 42.44 -16.06 8.19
CA ASP A 35 42.83 -16.59 6.88
C ASP A 35 42.75 -15.44 5.84
N ASP A 36 43.93 -15.14 5.27
CA ASP A 36 44.16 -14.23 4.16
C ASP A 36 43.49 -14.75 2.88
N ASP A 37 42.49 -14.01 2.36
CA ASP A 37 42.26 -13.98 0.91
C ASP A 37 41.74 -12.60 0.50
N ASN A 38 42.61 -11.91 -0.23
CA ASN A 38 42.48 -10.53 -0.68
C ASN A 38 41.61 -10.52 -1.97
N ASP A 39 40.30 -10.42 -1.83
CA ASP A 39 39.41 -10.08 -2.91
C ASP A 39 38.70 -8.74 -2.58
N ASN A 40 39.29 -7.67 -3.13
CA ASN A 40 38.77 -6.31 -3.10
C ASN A 40 37.46 -6.24 -3.90
N TYR A 41 36.32 -6.47 -3.25
CA TYR A 41 35.01 -6.02 -3.72
C TYR A 41 34.59 -4.81 -2.87
N ASP A 42 34.71 -3.62 -3.48
CA ASP A 42 34.16 -2.37 -2.94
C ASP A 42 32.62 -2.42 -2.84
N ASN A 43 32.08 -3.23 -1.94
CA ASN A 43 30.66 -3.38 -1.71
C ASN A 43 30.22 -3.10 -0.25
N ASP A 44 31.14 -2.69 0.63
CA ASP A 44 30.86 -2.66 2.06
C ASP A 44 30.23 -1.38 2.63
N GLU A 45 30.01 -0.34 1.81
CA GLU A 45 29.46 0.92 2.36
C GLU A 45 27.94 0.93 2.57
N ARG A 46 27.19 -0.08 2.07
CA ARG A 46 25.71 -0.10 2.23
C ARG A 46 25.19 -0.99 3.37
N LEU A 47 26.01 -1.87 3.92
CA LEU A 47 25.58 -2.81 4.95
C LEU A 47 25.84 -2.32 6.39
N GLY A 48 26.43 -1.16 6.56
CA GLY A 48 26.89 -0.67 7.87
C GLY A 48 26.22 0.59 8.44
N SER A 49 25.23 1.20 7.77
CA SER A 49 24.53 2.35 8.35
C SER A 49 23.15 1.94 8.87
N SER A 50 22.97 1.96 10.18
CA SER A 50 21.66 1.95 10.81
C SER A 50 20.99 3.31 10.56
N ASP A 51 20.29 3.44 9.44
CA ASP A 51 19.58 4.67 9.13
C ASP A 51 18.22 4.69 9.84
N ASN A 52 18.02 5.71 10.64
CA ASN A 52 16.79 5.93 11.37
C ASN A 52 15.70 6.52 10.45
N LYS A 53 14.49 6.01 10.58
CA LYS A 53 13.30 6.58 9.95
C LYS A 53 12.36 7.11 11.02
N SER A 54 11.98 8.38 10.90
CA SER A 54 11.02 9.04 11.79
C SER A 54 9.70 9.29 11.05
N THR A 55 8.59 9.11 11.73
CA THR A 55 7.25 9.41 11.18
C THR A 55 6.45 10.20 12.20
N VAL A 56 5.90 11.33 11.78
CA VAL A 56 4.98 12.14 12.57
C VAL A 56 3.62 12.17 11.85
N ASP A 57 2.58 11.68 12.53
CA ASP A 57 1.23 11.63 12.01
C ASP A 57 0.31 12.55 12.82
N VAL A 58 -0.48 13.38 12.11
CA VAL A 58 -1.53 14.21 12.69
C VAL A 58 -2.84 13.85 12.02
N LEU A 59 -3.86 13.53 12.82
CA LEU A 59 -5.20 13.18 12.35
C LEU A 59 -6.25 14.07 13.02
N PHE A 60 -7.06 14.72 12.21
CA PHE A 60 -8.28 15.40 12.64
C PHE A 60 -9.49 14.65 12.11
N GLY A 61 -10.43 14.29 13.00
CA GLY A 61 -11.65 13.56 12.64
C GLY A 61 -12.90 14.19 13.24
N LEU A 62 -13.95 14.29 12.44
CA LEU A 62 -15.28 14.75 12.84
C LEU A 62 -16.31 13.68 12.45
N THR A 63 -17.08 13.21 13.42
CA THR A 63 -18.23 12.33 13.18
C THR A 63 -19.50 13.03 13.62
N GLN A 64 -20.48 13.14 12.73
CA GLN A 64 -21.73 13.84 12.94
C GLN A 64 -22.93 12.94 12.62
N VAL A 65 -23.85 12.83 13.55
CA VAL A 65 -25.19 12.26 13.31
C VAL A 65 -26.05 13.34 12.68
N MET A 66 -26.33 13.20 11.37
CA MET A 66 -27.12 14.16 10.61
C MET A 66 -28.62 14.04 10.90
N ASN A 67 -29.10 12.80 11.05
CA ASN A 67 -30.48 12.49 11.41
C ASN A 67 -30.57 11.03 11.93
N ARG A 68 -31.78 10.53 12.21
CA ARG A 68 -32.02 9.18 12.75
C ARG A 68 -31.52 8.05 11.85
N ARG A 69 -31.30 8.32 10.54
CA ARG A 69 -30.91 7.33 9.52
C ARG A 69 -29.51 7.59 8.95
N MET A 70 -28.89 8.74 9.23
CA MET A 70 -27.66 9.16 8.55
C MET A 70 -26.57 9.59 9.52
N LEU A 71 -25.41 8.96 9.36
CA LEU A 71 -24.17 9.33 10.04
C LEU A 71 -23.11 9.65 8.99
N MET A 72 -22.38 10.76 9.19
CA MET A 72 -21.27 11.16 8.36
C MET A 72 -19.99 11.28 9.18
N GLN A 73 -18.87 10.95 8.55
CA GLN A 73 -17.55 11.09 9.13
C GLN A 73 -16.63 11.78 8.12
N PHE A 74 -15.83 12.73 8.60
CA PHE A 74 -14.77 13.39 7.85
C PHE A 74 -13.47 13.27 8.62
N ASN A 75 -12.40 12.88 7.94
CA ASN A 75 -11.06 12.86 8.51
C ASN A 75 -10.12 13.59 7.58
N LEU A 76 -9.21 14.38 8.16
CA LEU A 76 -8.06 14.97 7.50
C LEU A 76 -6.81 14.44 8.19
N GLY A 77 -5.85 13.98 7.43
CA GLY A 77 -4.60 13.47 7.97
C GLY A 77 -3.40 14.08 7.26
N PHE A 78 -2.37 14.29 8.03
CA PHE A 78 -1.05 14.74 7.60
C PHE A 78 -0.02 13.79 8.18
N SER A 79 0.96 13.38 7.36
CA SER A 79 2.04 12.49 7.75
C SER A 79 3.34 13.03 7.19
N GLU A 80 4.32 13.22 8.04
CA GLU A 80 5.69 13.58 7.66
C GLU A 80 6.61 12.42 8.00
N ILE A 81 7.31 11.92 6.99
CA ILE A 81 8.26 10.83 7.08
C ILE A 81 9.62 11.40 6.73
N SER A 82 10.62 11.19 7.57
CA SER A 82 12.01 11.61 7.34
C SER A 82 12.98 10.48 7.65
N GLY A 83 14.09 10.44 6.93
CA GLY A 83 15.12 9.42 7.03
C GLY A 83 15.07 8.43 5.87
N TYR A 84 15.91 7.40 5.94
CA TYR A 84 16.16 6.47 4.85
C TYR A 84 14.90 5.78 4.33
N SER A 85 14.58 5.97 3.06
CA SER A 85 13.38 5.45 2.39
C SER A 85 13.67 4.52 1.21
N THR A 86 14.95 4.40 0.82
CA THR A 86 15.41 3.55 -0.27
C THR A 86 15.37 2.07 0.14
N ASP A 87 14.89 1.19 -0.74
CA ASP A 87 14.94 -0.27 -0.53
C ASP A 87 16.31 -0.79 -1.00
N PRO A 88 17.17 -1.32 -0.10
CA PRO A 88 18.53 -1.73 -0.44
C PRO A 88 18.58 -2.92 -1.42
N TYR A 89 17.49 -3.66 -1.57
CA TYR A 89 17.41 -4.84 -2.43
C TYR A 89 16.81 -4.57 -3.81
N LYS A 90 16.37 -3.32 -4.07
CA LYS A 90 15.78 -2.98 -5.36
C LYS A 90 16.81 -2.40 -6.32
N VAL A 91 16.77 -2.91 -7.55
CA VAL A 91 17.64 -2.49 -8.65
C VAL A 91 16.81 -2.05 -9.85
N LEU A 92 17.37 -1.13 -10.64
CA LEU A 92 16.85 -0.73 -11.94
C LEU A 92 17.77 -1.27 -13.02
N SER A 93 17.18 -1.73 -14.13
CA SER A 93 17.92 -2.10 -15.33
C SER A 93 18.20 -0.87 -16.18
N ILE A 94 19.44 -0.71 -16.62
CA ILE A 94 19.82 0.19 -17.71
C ILE A 94 19.79 -0.63 -18.99
N VAL A 95 18.95 -0.21 -19.94
CA VAL A 95 18.71 -0.95 -21.18
C VAL A 95 19.17 -0.14 -22.41
N ASN A 96 19.59 -0.83 -23.45
CA ASN A 96 19.91 -0.22 -24.73
C ASN A 96 18.65 -0.06 -25.63
N GLU A 97 18.83 0.49 -26.84
CA GLU A 97 17.73 0.67 -27.81
C GLU A 97 17.09 -0.65 -28.25
N GLN A 98 17.79 -1.77 -28.13
CA GLN A 98 17.26 -3.11 -28.42
C GLN A 98 16.46 -3.71 -27.24
N GLY A 99 16.38 -3.02 -26.11
CA GLY A 99 15.71 -3.51 -24.90
C GLY A 99 16.50 -4.53 -24.09
N LEU A 100 17.82 -4.63 -24.35
CA LEU A 100 18.72 -5.54 -23.64
C LEU A 100 19.36 -4.83 -22.45
N THR A 101 19.33 -5.46 -21.27
CA THR A 101 19.98 -4.95 -20.06
C THR A 101 21.50 -4.90 -20.25
N GLN A 102 22.08 -3.73 -20.05
CA GLN A 102 23.53 -3.47 -20.12
C GLN A 102 24.15 -3.46 -18.73
N SER A 103 23.47 -2.88 -17.75
CA SER A 103 23.92 -2.81 -16.37
C SER A 103 22.74 -2.68 -15.40
N LEU A 104 23.02 -2.84 -14.12
CA LEU A 104 22.07 -2.65 -13.04
C LEU A 104 22.55 -1.52 -12.12
N VAL A 105 21.64 -0.72 -11.63
CA VAL A 105 21.90 0.30 -10.62
C VAL A 105 20.92 0.12 -9.46
N TYR A 106 21.36 0.42 -8.25
CA TYR A 106 20.45 0.43 -7.12
C TYR A 106 19.47 1.60 -7.21
N GLU A 107 18.27 1.40 -6.69
CA GLU A 107 17.31 2.49 -6.58
C GLU A 107 17.78 3.56 -5.59
N ASN A 108 17.30 4.78 -5.80
CA ASN A 108 17.47 5.88 -4.88
C ASN A 108 16.14 6.63 -4.75
N ARG A 109 15.69 6.88 -3.52
CA ARG A 109 14.45 7.61 -3.21
C ARG A 109 14.75 8.82 -2.35
N PRO A 110 13.93 9.89 -2.42
CA PRO A 110 14.07 11.00 -1.47
C PRO A 110 13.95 10.53 -0.02
N ASP A 111 14.76 11.12 0.87
CA ASP A 111 14.80 10.79 2.30
C ASP A 111 13.61 11.35 3.09
N SER A 112 12.74 12.10 2.45
CA SER A 112 11.55 12.65 3.07
C SER A 112 10.30 12.36 2.22
N ARG A 113 9.17 12.25 2.90
CA ARG A 113 7.87 12.13 2.25
C ARG A 113 6.78 12.76 3.10
N THR A 114 6.12 13.76 2.55
CA THR A 114 4.98 14.43 3.17
C THR A 114 3.69 13.98 2.50
N LYS A 115 2.78 13.38 3.29
CA LYS A 115 1.50 12.87 2.80
C LYS A 115 0.34 13.64 3.43
N THR A 116 -0.68 13.93 2.64
CA THR A 116 -1.94 14.50 3.11
C THR A 116 -3.10 13.66 2.59
N PHE A 117 -4.14 13.46 3.38
CA PHE A 117 -5.33 12.81 2.91
C PHE A 117 -6.61 13.43 3.46
N ALA A 118 -7.66 13.33 2.69
CA ALA A 118 -9.04 13.61 3.09
C ALA A 118 -9.87 12.32 2.94
N PHE A 119 -10.67 12.03 3.95
CA PHE A 119 -11.57 10.87 3.97
C PHE A 119 -12.97 11.32 4.33
N TRP A 120 -13.94 10.83 3.59
CA TRP A 120 -15.36 11.00 3.87
C TRP A 120 -16.06 9.65 3.87
N GLN A 121 -16.92 9.42 4.85
CA GLN A 121 -17.79 8.26 4.94
C GLN A 121 -19.21 8.69 5.26
N THR A 122 -20.17 8.01 4.66
CA THR A 122 -21.59 8.14 4.96
C THR A 122 -22.20 6.78 5.18
N LYS A 123 -22.87 6.61 6.33
CA LYS A 123 -23.73 5.45 6.60
C LYS A 123 -25.18 5.91 6.61
N TYR A 124 -26.00 5.21 5.83
CA TYR A 124 -27.43 5.52 5.72
C TYR A 124 -28.27 4.27 5.97
N ALA A 125 -29.19 4.37 6.94
CA ALA A 125 -30.13 3.30 7.27
C ALA A 125 -31.32 3.34 6.31
N LEU A 126 -31.48 2.27 5.54
CA LEU A 126 -32.63 1.96 4.72
C LEU A 126 -33.63 1.09 5.53
N ASP A 127 -34.87 0.98 5.09
CA ASP A 127 -35.86 0.15 5.78
C ASP A 127 -35.47 -1.36 5.72
N PHE A 128 -34.73 -1.78 4.70
CA PHE A 128 -34.29 -3.15 4.50
C PHE A 128 -32.79 -3.37 4.82
N GLY A 129 -32.06 -2.35 5.27
CA GLY A 129 -30.63 -2.52 5.49
C GLY A 129 -29.85 -1.24 5.73
N VAL A 130 -28.55 -1.27 5.48
CA VAL A 130 -27.65 -0.12 5.64
C VAL A 130 -26.71 -0.02 4.46
N VAL A 131 -26.63 1.16 3.85
CA VAL A 131 -25.58 1.50 2.91
C VAL A 131 -24.44 2.20 3.64
N ASP A 132 -23.21 1.79 3.35
CA ASP A 132 -21.98 2.41 3.82
C ASP A 132 -21.15 2.77 2.57
N PHE A 133 -20.90 4.05 2.38
CA PHE A 133 -20.12 4.57 1.27
C PHE A 133 -19.00 5.44 1.82
N SER A 134 -17.79 5.27 1.28
CA SER A 134 -16.66 6.13 1.61
C SER A 134 -15.82 6.48 0.40
N TYR A 135 -15.18 7.65 0.50
CA TYR A 135 -14.22 8.14 -0.45
C TYR A 135 -12.99 8.67 0.28
N ARG A 136 -11.81 8.30 -0.21
CA ARG A 136 -10.54 8.83 0.27
C ARG A 136 -9.76 9.38 -0.92
N PHE A 137 -9.28 10.60 -0.77
CA PHE A 137 -8.24 11.19 -1.60
C PHE A 137 -6.96 11.30 -0.77
N ALA A 138 -5.81 10.94 -1.34
CA ALA A 138 -4.53 11.18 -0.71
C ALA A 138 -3.53 11.65 -1.77
N THR A 139 -2.66 12.56 -1.37
CA THR A 139 -1.59 13.15 -2.19
C THR A 139 -0.32 13.27 -1.37
N ASP A 140 0.83 13.27 -2.05
CA ASP A 140 2.12 13.46 -1.41
C ASP A 140 3.10 14.28 -2.28
N ASP A 141 4.22 14.64 -1.69
CA ASP A 141 5.30 15.39 -2.35
C ASP A 141 6.07 14.57 -3.39
N TRP A 142 5.93 13.23 -3.37
CA TRP A 142 6.43 12.33 -4.43
C TRP A 142 5.53 12.33 -5.68
N LYS A 143 4.47 13.17 -5.71
CA LYS A 143 3.46 13.30 -6.77
C LYS A 143 2.56 12.06 -6.92
N VAL A 144 2.44 11.25 -5.87
CA VAL A 144 1.48 10.15 -5.86
C VAL A 144 0.13 10.67 -5.38
N ASP A 145 -0.81 10.79 -6.32
CA ASP A 145 -2.21 11.07 -6.04
C ASP A 145 -3.00 9.77 -6.06
N SER A 146 -3.85 9.54 -5.06
CA SER A 146 -4.65 8.34 -5.00
C SER A 146 -6.10 8.58 -4.61
N HIS A 147 -6.99 7.79 -5.21
CA HIS A 147 -8.42 7.83 -5.01
C HIS A 147 -8.90 6.44 -4.59
N THR A 148 -9.68 6.36 -3.51
CA THR A 148 -10.31 5.13 -3.06
C THR A 148 -11.80 5.35 -2.91
N PHE A 149 -12.61 4.55 -3.59
CA PHE A 149 -14.04 4.43 -3.38
C PHE A 149 -14.33 3.09 -2.73
N ASP A 150 -15.16 3.06 -1.70
CA ASP A 150 -15.58 1.83 -1.02
C ASP A 150 -17.08 1.91 -0.76
N SER A 151 -17.81 0.87 -1.12
CA SER A 151 -19.26 0.79 -0.95
C SER A 151 -19.66 -0.59 -0.44
N ARG A 152 -20.45 -0.62 0.62
CA ARG A 152 -21.05 -1.82 1.19
C ARG A 152 -22.54 -1.59 1.38
N LEU A 153 -23.33 -2.56 0.97
CA LEU A 153 -24.78 -2.55 1.17
C LEU A 153 -25.18 -3.76 2.01
N ARG A 154 -25.44 -3.56 3.29
CA ARG A 154 -26.03 -4.61 4.12
C ARG A 154 -27.52 -4.71 3.84
N ILE A 155 -27.97 -5.85 3.38
CA ILE A 155 -29.38 -6.18 3.11
C ILE A 155 -29.83 -7.19 4.17
N ASN A 156 -30.80 -6.85 4.99
CA ASN A 156 -31.39 -7.78 5.93
C ASN A 156 -32.34 -8.72 5.17
N LEU A 157 -32.02 -10.03 5.16
CA LEU A 157 -32.81 -11.05 4.50
C LEU A 157 -33.92 -11.55 5.41
N THR A 158 -33.60 -11.69 6.69
CA THR A 158 -34.53 -12.04 7.79
C THR A 158 -34.14 -11.23 9.03
N ASP A 159 -34.82 -11.41 10.15
CA ASP A 159 -34.47 -10.79 11.44
C ASP A 159 -33.09 -11.25 11.94
N SER A 160 -32.64 -12.43 11.52
CA SER A 160 -31.38 -13.02 11.97
C SER A 160 -30.29 -13.07 10.90
N SER A 161 -30.62 -12.90 9.62
CA SER A 161 -29.62 -13.08 8.55
C SER A 161 -29.53 -11.88 7.61
N TYR A 162 -28.34 -11.67 7.04
CA TYR A 162 -28.08 -10.61 6.10
C TYR A 162 -27.09 -11.00 5.00
N LEU A 163 -27.19 -10.31 3.89
CA LEU A 163 -26.23 -10.32 2.79
C LEU A 163 -25.59 -8.95 2.65
N GLN A 164 -24.28 -8.92 2.40
CA GLN A 164 -23.57 -7.66 2.25
C GLN A 164 -22.61 -7.71 1.07
N PRO A 165 -23.05 -7.31 -0.15
CA PRO A 165 -22.15 -7.00 -1.23
C PRO A 165 -21.20 -5.86 -0.87
N HIS A 166 -19.97 -5.96 -1.40
CA HIS A 166 -18.89 -5.02 -1.21
C HIS A 166 -18.24 -4.73 -2.56
N PHE A 167 -18.01 -3.44 -2.84
CA PHE A 167 -17.26 -2.97 -3.98
C PHE A 167 -16.23 -1.94 -3.52
N ARG A 168 -14.97 -2.10 -3.95
CA ARG A 168 -13.92 -1.11 -3.75
C ARG A 168 -13.18 -0.88 -5.06
N TYR A 169 -12.90 0.37 -5.34
CA TYR A 169 -12.04 0.81 -6.43
C TYR A 169 -10.93 1.68 -5.88
N TYR A 170 -9.70 1.42 -6.32
CA TYR A 170 -8.51 2.19 -6.01
C TYR A 170 -7.81 2.57 -7.31
N ASN A 171 -7.29 3.80 -7.35
CA ASN A 171 -6.44 4.29 -8.43
C ASN A 171 -5.36 5.18 -7.83
N GLN A 172 -4.13 5.10 -8.36
CA GLN A 172 -3.04 6.02 -8.04
C GLN A 172 -2.25 6.40 -9.28
N SER A 173 -1.67 7.62 -9.27
CA SER A 173 -0.63 8.04 -10.20
C SER A 173 0.72 7.43 -9.84
N ALA A 174 1.66 7.45 -10.78
CA ALA A 174 3.05 7.10 -10.49
C ALA A 174 3.75 8.22 -9.69
N ALA A 175 4.74 7.83 -8.88
CA ALA A 175 5.67 8.78 -8.30
C ALA A 175 6.49 9.46 -9.41
N GLU A 176 6.91 10.71 -9.19
CA GLU A 176 7.67 11.50 -10.17
C GLU A 176 8.97 10.82 -10.59
N PHE A 177 9.59 10.07 -9.69
CA PHE A 177 10.83 9.33 -9.93
C PHE A 177 10.62 7.84 -10.22
N PHE A 178 9.40 7.42 -10.54
CA PHE A 178 9.14 6.04 -10.98
C PHE A 178 9.65 5.84 -12.41
N HIS A 179 10.54 4.84 -12.58
CA HIS A 179 11.09 4.42 -13.86
C HIS A 179 11.10 2.89 -13.91
N PRO A 180 10.39 2.25 -14.84
CA PRO A 180 10.42 0.79 -14.99
C PRO A 180 11.80 0.27 -15.46
N PHE A 181 12.56 1.12 -16.16
CA PHE A 181 13.93 0.93 -16.62
C PHE A 181 14.56 2.31 -16.90
N LEU A 182 15.87 2.36 -17.06
CA LEU A 182 16.63 3.52 -17.51
C LEU A 182 17.25 3.24 -18.87
N MET A 183 17.47 4.28 -19.69
CA MET A 183 18.09 4.12 -21.01
C MET A 183 19.60 4.34 -20.94
N GLU A 184 20.36 3.49 -21.64
CA GLU A 184 21.82 3.65 -21.82
C GLU A 184 22.14 4.99 -22.47
N GLY A 185 23.22 5.64 -22.01
CA GLY A 185 23.68 6.92 -22.53
C GLY A 185 22.91 8.15 -22.05
N GLN A 186 21.86 7.98 -21.25
CA GLN A 186 21.17 9.08 -20.58
C GLN A 186 21.84 9.43 -19.25
N VAL A 187 21.71 10.71 -18.85
CA VAL A 187 22.13 11.13 -17.51
C VAL A 187 21.22 10.44 -16.49
N LEU A 188 21.82 9.74 -15.52
CA LEU A 188 21.08 9.09 -14.46
C LEU A 188 20.34 10.13 -13.61
N PRO A 189 19.03 9.96 -13.35
CA PRO A 189 18.31 10.85 -12.47
C PRO A 189 18.83 10.70 -11.02
N GLU A 190 18.71 11.77 -10.23
CA GLU A 190 19.08 11.76 -8.81
C GLU A 190 18.27 10.73 -8.02
N PHE A 191 16.97 10.64 -8.31
CA PHE A 191 16.06 9.66 -7.72
C PHE A 191 15.44 8.81 -8.81
N ALA A 192 15.43 7.50 -8.61
CA ALA A 192 14.78 6.55 -9.49
C ALA A 192 14.40 5.27 -8.75
N THR A 193 13.24 4.71 -9.06
CA THR A 193 12.76 3.43 -8.54
C THR A 193 11.98 2.67 -9.59
N ALA A 194 12.17 1.36 -9.66
CA ALA A 194 11.31 0.44 -10.42
C ALA A 194 10.27 -0.26 -9.52
N ASP A 195 10.05 0.23 -8.29
CA ASP A 195 9.04 -0.34 -7.41
C ASP A 195 7.64 -0.09 -7.95
N TYR A 196 6.98 -1.14 -8.46
CA TYR A 196 5.62 -1.07 -9.02
C TYR A 196 4.58 -0.51 -8.03
N ARG A 197 4.86 -0.54 -6.70
CA ARG A 197 4.00 0.07 -5.67
C ARG A 197 3.98 1.59 -5.75
N LEU A 198 5.01 2.18 -6.36
CA LEU A 198 5.13 3.62 -6.64
C LEU A 198 4.77 3.97 -8.08
N GLY A 199 4.44 2.97 -8.90
CA GLY A 199 3.96 3.15 -10.27
C GLY A 199 2.47 3.51 -10.33
N GLU A 200 2.01 3.87 -11.53
CA GLU A 200 0.59 4.03 -11.80
C GLU A 200 -0.12 2.67 -11.69
N MET A 201 -1.25 2.62 -10.98
CA MET A 201 -2.04 1.40 -10.89
C MET A 201 -3.51 1.66 -10.58
N SER A 202 -4.34 0.67 -10.90
CA SER A 202 -5.71 0.58 -10.41
C SER A 202 -5.96 -0.78 -9.76
N ALA A 203 -6.90 -0.82 -8.80
CA ALA A 203 -7.29 -2.08 -8.17
C ALA A 203 -8.80 -2.10 -7.91
N TYR A 204 -9.38 -3.31 -8.02
CA TYR A 204 -10.79 -3.58 -7.76
C TYR A 204 -10.92 -4.68 -6.72
N THR A 205 -11.90 -4.52 -5.84
CA THR A 205 -12.36 -5.59 -4.95
C THR A 205 -13.86 -5.76 -5.12
N PHE A 206 -14.30 -6.99 -5.37
CA PHE A 206 -15.68 -7.39 -5.34
C PHE A 206 -15.87 -8.43 -4.25
N GLY A 207 -16.75 -8.18 -3.30
CA GLY A 207 -16.97 -9.05 -2.17
C GLY A 207 -18.44 -9.33 -1.91
N LEU A 208 -18.68 -10.47 -1.26
CA LEU A 208 -19.97 -10.84 -0.73
C LEU A 208 -19.79 -11.45 0.65
N LYS A 209 -20.49 -10.88 1.64
CA LYS A 209 -20.56 -11.40 2.99
C LYS A 209 -21.99 -11.88 3.28
N TYR A 210 -22.12 -13.09 3.78
CA TYR A 210 -23.34 -13.61 4.40
C TYR A 210 -23.12 -13.74 5.90
N GLY A 211 -24.06 -13.28 6.71
CA GLY A 211 -24.01 -13.40 8.16
C GLY A 211 -25.36 -13.84 8.72
N THR A 212 -25.30 -14.64 9.77
CA THR A 212 -26.50 -15.09 10.50
C THR A 212 -26.26 -15.05 12.00
N LYS A 213 -27.27 -14.60 12.74
CA LYS A 213 -27.33 -14.70 14.19
C LYS A 213 -27.92 -16.05 14.57
N MET A 214 -27.34 -16.66 15.59
CA MET A 214 -27.82 -17.90 16.17
C MET A 214 -28.76 -17.62 17.35
N ASP A 215 -29.51 -18.62 17.79
CA ASP A 215 -30.48 -18.50 18.90
C ASP A 215 -29.82 -18.12 20.24
N ASN A 216 -28.56 -18.45 20.43
CA ASN A 216 -27.74 -18.09 21.58
C ASN A 216 -27.23 -16.63 21.58
N GLY A 217 -27.48 -15.89 20.50
CA GLY A 217 -27.03 -14.50 20.30
C GLY A 217 -25.73 -14.34 19.56
N ASP A 218 -25.02 -15.44 19.29
CA ASP A 218 -23.79 -15.44 18.53
C ASP A 218 -24.02 -15.09 17.05
N GLU A 219 -22.99 -14.63 16.37
CA GLU A 219 -23.05 -14.34 14.93
C GLU A 219 -21.99 -15.15 14.19
N LEU A 220 -22.40 -15.90 13.18
CA LEU A 220 -21.51 -16.54 12.22
C LEU A 220 -21.60 -15.82 10.89
N SER A 221 -20.44 -15.53 10.27
CA SER A 221 -20.42 -14.92 8.95
C SER A 221 -19.32 -15.45 8.07
N PHE A 222 -19.63 -15.52 6.78
CA PHE A 222 -18.73 -15.94 5.70
C PHE A 222 -18.56 -14.79 4.73
N ARG A 223 -17.32 -14.50 4.33
CA ARG A 223 -16.99 -13.50 3.32
C ARG A 223 -16.13 -14.14 2.24
N LEU A 224 -16.45 -13.84 0.99
CA LEU A 224 -15.65 -14.15 -0.18
C LEU A 224 -15.40 -12.86 -0.93
N GLU A 225 -14.14 -12.58 -1.25
CA GLU A 225 -13.74 -11.40 -2.02
C GLU A 225 -12.78 -11.77 -3.14
N TYR A 226 -12.99 -11.17 -4.30
CA TYR A 226 -12.07 -11.18 -5.42
C TYR A 226 -11.35 -9.83 -5.49
N TYR A 227 -10.05 -9.86 -5.52
CA TYR A 227 -9.18 -8.70 -5.65
C TYR A 227 -8.38 -8.80 -6.94
N GLN A 228 -8.28 -7.68 -7.67
CA GLN A 228 -7.38 -7.54 -8.81
C GLN A 228 -6.68 -6.20 -8.73
N GLN A 229 -5.34 -6.21 -8.85
CA GLN A 229 -4.50 -5.04 -9.00
C GLN A 229 -3.86 -5.07 -10.38
N SER A 230 -3.91 -3.95 -11.09
CA SER A 230 -3.39 -3.81 -12.44
C SER A 230 -2.47 -2.58 -12.47
N PRO A 231 -1.13 -2.80 -12.39
CA PRO A 231 -0.18 -1.75 -12.71
C PRO A 231 -0.37 -1.28 -14.15
N LYS A 232 0.04 -0.06 -14.44
CA LYS A 232 -0.08 0.54 -15.77
C LYS A 232 1.24 1.16 -16.18
N ASN A 233 1.42 1.24 -17.49
CA ASN A 233 2.51 2.02 -18.05
C ASN A 233 2.25 3.52 -17.79
N ALA A 234 3.15 4.18 -17.07
CA ALA A 234 3.10 5.61 -16.75
C ALA A 234 3.64 6.51 -17.90
N GLY A 235 3.49 6.08 -19.15
CA GLY A 235 3.89 6.84 -20.34
C GLY A 235 5.31 6.54 -20.85
N PHE A 236 5.91 5.46 -20.40
CA PHE A 236 7.23 5.01 -20.91
C PHE A 236 7.07 4.28 -22.24
N THR A 237 7.99 4.57 -23.18
CA THR A 237 8.10 3.83 -24.44
C THR A 237 9.09 2.69 -24.24
N GLU A 238 8.63 1.46 -24.36
CA GLU A 238 9.43 0.26 -24.21
C GLU A 238 10.31 0.04 -25.44
N PRO A 239 11.67 -0.01 -25.30
CA PRO A 239 12.56 -0.20 -26.42
C PRO A 239 12.67 -1.67 -26.81
N GLY A 240 12.80 -1.94 -28.11
CA GLY A 240 13.17 -3.24 -28.67
C GLY A 240 12.37 -4.41 -28.10
N THR A 241 13.08 -5.40 -27.55
CA THR A 241 12.47 -6.64 -27.01
C THR A 241 11.62 -6.44 -25.75
N LEU A 242 11.70 -5.29 -25.06
CA LEU A 242 10.84 -5.02 -23.92
C LEU A 242 9.37 -4.82 -24.32
N GLN A 243 9.08 -4.50 -25.60
CA GLN A 243 7.71 -4.41 -26.11
C GLN A 243 6.97 -5.75 -26.06
N ASP A 244 7.71 -6.87 -26.07
CA ASP A 244 7.15 -8.22 -26.01
C ASP A 244 7.07 -8.77 -24.57
N VAL A 245 7.48 -7.98 -23.56
CA VAL A 245 7.53 -8.38 -22.15
C VAL A 245 6.42 -7.64 -21.37
N ASP A 246 5.64 -8.36 -20.59
CA ASP A 246 4.69 -7.74 -19.65
C ASP A 246 5.46 -7.18 -18.44
N LEU A 247 5.78 -5.88 -18.49
CA LEU A 247 6.45 -5.16 -17.40
C LEU A 247 5.48 -4.79 -16.26
N TYR A 248 4.17 -4.96 -16.45
CA TYR A 248 3.12 -4.52 -15.54
C TYR A 248 2.15 -5.65 -15.18
N PRO A 249 2.65 -6.81 -14.70
CA PRO A 249 1.81 -7.98 -14.47
C PRO A 249 0.73 -7.70 -13.42
N SER A 250 -0.50 -8.12 -13.72
CA SER A 250 -1.62 -7.99 -12.80
C SER A 250 -1.53 -9.02 -11.68
N VAL A 251 -1.85 -8.58 -10.45
CA VAL A 251 -2.02 -9.45 -9.28
C VAL A 251 -3.50 -9.73 -9.07
N LYS A 252 -3.87 -11.01 -8.91
CA LYS A 252 -5.23 -11.45 -8.62
C LYS A 252 -5.26 -12.32 -7.38
N ALA A 253 -6.26 -12.13 -6.52
CA ALA A 253 -6.42 -12.91 -5.31
C ALA A 253 -7.90 -13.20 -5.03
N VAL A 254 -8.15 -14.37 -4.45
CA VAL A 254 -9.45 -14.72 -3.85
C VAL A 254 -9.22 -14.84 -2.35
N ILE A 255 -10.04 -14.13 -1.57
CA ILE A 255 -9.93 -14.05 -0.12
C ILE A 255 -11.21 -14.65 0.47
N ALA A 256 -11.07 -15.72 1.24
CA ALA A 256 -12.17 -16.32 2.01
C ALA A 256 -11.95 -16.10 3.50
N GLN A 257 -13.00 -15.67 4.20
CA GLN A 257 -12.93 -15.37 5.63
C GLN A 257 -14.17 -15.93 6.33
N VAL A 258 -13.96 -16.58 7.47
CA VAL A 258 -15.00 -17.01 8.39
C VAL A 258 -14.83 -16.21 9.68
N ASN A 259 -15.92 -15.62 10.17
CA ASN A 259 -15.93 -14.91 11.45
C ASN A 259 -17.01 -15.51 12.33
N TYR A 260 -16.65 -15.79 13.56
CA TYR A 260 -17.54 -16.16 14.63
C TYR A 260 -17.44 -15.14 15.75
N ARG A 261 -18.58 -14.61 16.19
CA ARG A 261 -18.67 -13.63 17.26
C ARG A 261 -19.62 -14.17 18.32
N PHE A 262 -19.10 -14.36 19.50
CA PHE A 262 -19.81 -14.76 20.74
C PHE A 262 -20.10 -13.55 21.63
#